data_b143cca234bac69530578dbf243ccf97
#
_entry.id   b143cca234bac69530578dbf243ccf97
#
_cell.length_a   1.000
_cell.length_b   1.000
_cell.length_c   1.000
_cell.angle_alpha   90.00
_cell.angle_beta   90.00
_cell.angle_gamma   90.00
#
_symmetry.space_group_name_H-M   'P 1'
#
loop_
_entity.id
_entity.type
_entity.pdbx_description
1 polymer ?
#
loop_
_entity_poly.entity_id
_entity_poly.type
_entity_poly.pdbx_seq_one_letter_code
_entity_poly.pdbx_strand_id
1 'polypeptide(L)'
;GRYGMKPGIKDVAKVAGVSPTTVSRVLNNRGYISEETRKKVYDAMEEINYYPNEIARALLNNRTYFVGVIVPTVTSPFHGEIVEQIEYYLSQKNYKMLLCNSKNQMDTEKAYIDMLRRNQVDGMIVGTHNAVVETYSKLKMPVVGIDRYLGEHIPVVSCDNYAAGPVSYTHLRA
;
A
#
# COMPACT_ATOMS: atom_id res chain seq x y z
N GLY A 1 -14.73 -26.62 12.42
CA GLY A 1 -15.31 -25.27 12.51
C GLY A 1 -15.83 -24.84 11.16
N ARG A 2 -17.14 -24.61 11.04
CA ARG A 2 -17.76 -24.03 9.85
C ARG A 2 -17.27 -22.57 9.75
N TYR A 3 -16.39 -22.29 8.81
CA TYR A 3 -16.17 -20.93 8.35
C TYR A 3 -17.46 -20.49 7.67
N GLY A 4 -18.28 -19.70 8.36
CA GLY A 4 -19.46 -19.09 7.80
C GLY A 4 -19.08 -18.24 6.58
N MET A 5 -19.90 -18.25 5.56
CA MET A 5 -19.74 -17.41 4.37
C MET A 5 -19.59 -15.95 4.83
N LYS A 6 -18.50 -15.27 4.42
CA LYS A 6 -18.30 -13.85 4.76
C LYS A 6 -19.48 -13.04 4.24
N PRO A 7 -20.08 -12.15 5.06
CA PRO A 7 -21.19 -11.33 4.62
C PRO A 7 -20.78 -10.49 3.40
N GLY A 8 -21.72 -10.23 2.50
CA GLY A 8 -21.53 -9.44 1.29
C GLY A 8 -22.42 -8.19 1.26
N ILE A 9 -22.30 -7.38 0.21
CA ILE A 9 -23.10 -6.17 -0.01
C ILE A 9 -24.62 -6.47 0.05
N LYS A 10 -25.04 -7.64 -0.42
CA LYS A 10 -26.46 -8.05 -0.38
C LYS A 10 -26.97 -8.27 1.06
N ASP A 11 -26.10 -8.76 1.94
CA ASP A 11 -26.46 -8.97 3.35
C ASP A 11 -26.55 -7.63 4.09
N VAL A 12 -25.61 -6.72 3.83
CA VAL A 12 -25.70 -5.33 4.34
C VAL A 12 -26.99 -4.65 3.88
N ALA A 13 -27.32 -4.76 2.59
CA ALA A 13 -28.53 -4.17 2.02
C ALA A 13 -29.80 -4.69 2.70
N LYS A 14 -29.84 -5.98 2.98
CA LYS A 14 -30.95 -6.63 3.68
C LYS A 14 -31.12 -6.10 5.10
N VAL A 15 -30.03 -5.98 5.85
CA VAL A 15 -30.04 -5.49 7.26
C VAL A 15 -30.36 -4.00 7.30
N ALA A 16 -29.76 -3.19 6.42
CA ALA A 16 -29.98 -1.75 6.33
C ALA A 16 -31.35 -1.36 5.76
N GLY A 17 -32.09 -2.31 5.17
CA GLY A 17 -33.38 -2.04 4.51
C GLY A 17 -33.26 -1.17 3.25
N VAL A 18 -32.15 -1.27 2.52
CA VAL A 18 -31.89 -0.51 1.29
C VAL A 18 -31.51 -1.44 0.14
N SER A 19 -31.42 -0.89 -1.09
CA SER A 19 -30.96 -1.69 -2.23
C SER A 19 -29.43 -1.93 -2.19
N PRO A 20 -28.92 -3.02 -2.77
CA PRO A 20 -27.47 -3.25 -2.93
C PRO A 20 -26.76 -2.11 -3.66
N THR A 21 -27.45 -1.49 -4.62
CA THR A 21 -26.95 -0.30 -5.32
C THR A 21 -26.76 0.88 -4.38
N THR A 22 -27.69 1.08 -3.44
CA THR A 22 -27.56 2.14 -2.42
C THR A 22 -26.37 1.88 -1.51
N VAL A 23 -26.15 0.64 -1.05
CA VAL A 23 -24.97 0.26 -0.27
C VAL A 23 -23.70 0.58 -1.07
N SER A 24 -23.62 0.16 -2.34
CA SER A 24 -22.48 0.44 -3.20
C SER A 24 -22.23 1.94 -3.37
N ARG A 25 -23.27 2.76 -3.50
CA ARG A 25 -23.17 4.23 -3.59
C ARG A 25 -22.63 4.85 -2.29
N VAL A 26 -23.11 4.38 -1.13
CA VAL A 26 -22.60 4.82 0.18
C VAL A 26 -21.11 4.52 0.29
N LEU A 27 -20.69 3.28 -0.01
CA LEU A 27 -19.31 2.84 0.09
C LEU A 27 -18.35 3.59 -0.86
N ASN A 28 -18.83 3.94 -2.04
CA ASN A 28 -18.03 4.63 -3.07
C ASN A 28 -18.23 6.15 -3.07
N ASN A 29 -18.98 6.68 -2.13
CA ASN A 29 -19.31 8.10 -2.01
C ASN A 29 -19.82 8.70 -3.33
N ARG A 30 -20.70 7.98 -4.05
CA ARG A 30 -21.24 8.38 -5.36
C ARG A 30 -22.67 8.91 -5.23
N GLY A 31 -22.87 10.12 -5.75
CA GLY A 31 -24.17 10.79 -5.77
C GLY A 31 -24.62 11.29 -4.39
N TYR A 32 -25.79 11.96 -4.40
CA TYR A 32 -26.38 12.44 -3.13
C TYR A 32 -27.00 11.26 -2.37
N ILE A 33 -26.63 11.10 -1.12
CA ILE A 33 -27.17 10.13 -0.18
C ILE A 33 -27.36 10.83 1.15
N SER A 34 -28.57 10.75 1.72
CA SER A 34 -28.87 11.36 3.00
C SER A 34 -28.01 10.78 4.12
N GLU A 35 -27.71 11.58 5.13
CA GLU A 35 -26.95 11.14 6.31
C GLU A 35 -27.68 9.99 7.06
N GLU A 36 -29.00 10.00 7.07
CA GLU A 36 -29.79 8.91 7.65
C GLU A 36 -29.54 7.58 6.92
N THR A 37 -29.53 7.61 5.58
CA THR A 37 -29.24 6.40 4.77
C THR A 37 -27.81 5.93 4.96
N ARG A 38 -26.84 6.86 5.02
CA ARG A 38 -25.45 6.53 5.33
C ARG A 38 -25.33 5.83 6.68
N LYS A 39 -25.95 6.40 7.70
CA LYS A 39 -25.93 5.84 9.05
C LYS A 39 -26.51 4.41 9.06
N LYS A 40 -27.70 4.20 8.46
CA LYS A 40 -28.30 2.85 8.37
C LYS A 40 -27.38 1.82 7.73
N VAL A 41 -26.65 2.20 6.68
CA VAL A 41 -25.71 1.29 6.00
C VAL A 41 -24.50 0.99 6.88
N TYR A 42 -23.92 1.99 7.54
CA TYR A 42 -22.76 1.77 8.43
C TYR A 42 -23.15 0.97 9.68
N ASP A 43 -24.29 1.25 10.29
CA ASP A 43 -24.81 0.48 11.44
C ASP A 43 -25.04 -0.99 11.05
N ALA A 44 -25.60 -1.24 9.87
CA ALA A 44 -25.80 -2.60 9.35
C ALA A 44 -24.46 -3.33 9.06
N MET A 45 -23.47 -2.61 8.54
CA MET A 45 -22.13 -3.19 8.32
C MET A 45 -21.47 -3.60 9.64
N GLU A 46 -21.59 -2.79 10.66
CA GLU A 46 -21.07 -3.08 11.99
C GLU A 46 -21.79 -4.29 12.61
N GLU A 47 -23.12 -4.33 12.53
CA GLU A 47 -23.95 -5.41 13.06
C GLU A 47 -23.56 -6.80 12.51
N ILE A 48 -23.28 -6.88 11.20
CA ILE A 48 -22.93 -8.16 10.56
C ILE A 48 -21.41 -8.36 10.38
N ASN A 49 -20.57 -7.49 10.95
CA ASN A 49 -19.11 -7.52 10.79
C ASN A 49 -18.69 -7.51 9.30
N TYR A 50 -19.37 -6.71 8.48
CA TYR A 50 -19.01 -6.54 7.09
C TYR A 50 -17.98 -5.44 6.92
N TYR A 51 -16.82 -5.81 6.40
CA TYR A 51 -15.79 -4.85 5.98
C TYR A 51 -15.68 -4.87 4.46
N PRO A 52 -15.81 -3.69 3.79
CA PRO A 52 -15.62 -3.62 2.34
C PRO A 52 -14.28 -4.20 1.94
N ASN A 53 -14.26 -5.05 0.92
CA ASN A 53 -13.01 -5.53 0.38
C ASN A 53 -12.31 -4.39 -0.38
N GLU A 54 -11.31 -3.78 0.23
CA GLU A 54 -10.54 -2.68 -0.38
C GLU A 54 -9.85 -3.12 -1.67
N ILE A 55 -9.48 -4.39 -1.79
CA ILE A 55 -8.90 -4.95 -3.02
C ILE A 55 -9.92 -4.92 -4.16
N ALA A 56 -11.19 -5.28 -3.88
CA ALA A 56 -12.25 -5.20 -4.88
C ALA A 56 -12.56 -3.75 -5.29
N ARG A 57 -12.45 -2.80 -4.35
CA ARG A 57 -12.59 -1.35 -4.64
C ARG A 57 -11.40 -0.82 -5.45
N ALA A 58 -10.21 -1.29 -5.17
CA ALA A 58 -8.99 -0.96 -5.90
C ALA A 58 -9.08 -1.34 -7.38
N LEU A 59 -9.66 -2.52 -7.68
CA LEU A 59 -9.91 -2.97 -9.06
C LEU A 59 -10.82 -2.02 -9.86
N LEU A 60 -11.77 -1.37 -9.20
CA LEU A 60 -12.67 -0.40 -9.83
C LEU A 60 -12.01 0.97 -10.07
N ASN A 61 -11.00 1.32 -9.27
CA ASN A 61 -10.35 2.63 -9.29
C ASN A 61 -8.94 2.60 -9.89
N ASN A 62 -8.44 1.44 -10.32
CA ASN A 62 -7.04 1.21 -10.77
C ASN A 62 -5.99 1.73 -9.76
N ARG A 63 -6.31 1.78 -8.48
CA ARG A 63 -5.41 2.19 -7.39
C ARG A 63 -5.66 1.38 -6.14
N THR A 64 -4.61 0.83 -5.57
CA THR A 64 -4.67 0.05 -4.33
C THR A 64 -4.41 0.91 -3.10
N TYR A 65 -3.79 2.07 -3.26
CA TYR A 65 -3.26 2.92 -2.18
C TYR A 65 -2.26 2.19 -1.29
N PHE A 66 -1.56 1.19 -1.86
CA PHE A 66 -0.44 0.50 -1.24
C PHE A 66 0.85 0.81 -1.97
N VAL A 67 1.92 1.02 -1.20
CA VAL A 67 3.30 1.13 -1.69
C VAL A 67 4.13 0.06 -1.01
N GLY A 68 4.83 -0.75 -1.81
CA GLY A 68 5.78 -1.73 -1.30
C GLY A 68 7.11 -1.07 -0.94
N VAL A 69 7.66 -1.40 0.23
CA VAL A 69 8.99 -0.93 0.65
C VAL A 69 9.84 -2.14 0.97
N ILE A 70 10.88 -2.37 0.17
CA ILE A 70 11.79 -3.51 0.35
C ILE A 70 13.10 -3.00 0.92
N VAL A 71 13.45 -3.47 2.11
CA VAL A 71 14.70 -3.15 2.80
C VAL A 71 15.52 -4.40 3.09
N PRO A 72 16.86 -4.29 3.18
CA PRO A 72 17.70 -5.45 3.45
C PRO A 72 17.60 -5.92 4.91
N THR A 73 17.25 -5.02 5.82
CA THR A 73 17.06 -5.29 7.25
C THR A 73 16.23 -4.20 7.91
N VAL A 74 15.46 -4.57 8.92
CA VAL A 74 14.71 -3.63 9.77
C VAL A 74 15.41 -3.36 11.11
N THR A 75 16.50 -4.06 11.39
CA THR A 75 17.23 -3.93 12.67
C THR A 75 18.33 -2.86 12.64
N SER A 76 18.69 -2.35 11.47
CA SER A 76 19.62 -1.24 11.32
C SER A 76 18.91 0.07 11.66
N PRO A 77 19.47 0.93 12.56
CA PRO A 77 18.90 2.24 12.86
C PRO A 77 18.68 3.09 11.60
N PHE A 78 19.60 3.04 10.65
CA PHE A 78 19.50 3.74 9.36
C PHE A 78 18.24 3.33 8.57
N HIS A 79 18.00 2.02 8.41
CA HIS A 79 16.81 1.56 7.71
C HIS A 79 15.52 1.82 8.50
N GLY A 80 15.59 1.74 9.84
CA GLY A 80 14.46 2.04 10.71
C GLY A 80 13.98 3.49 10.54
N GLU A 81 14.90 4.46 10.56
CA GLU A 81 14.60 5.87 10.36
C GLU A 81 14.02 6.14 8.96
N ILE A 82 14.59 5.54 7.92
CA ILE A 82 14.07 5.69 6.54
C ILE A 82 12.65 5.15 6.43
N VAL A 83 12.39 3.96 6.97
CA VAL A 83 11.08 3.33 6.94
C VAL A 83 10.04 4.18 7.67
N GLU A 84 10.39 4.72 8.84
CA GLU A 84 9.52 5.62 9.61
C GLU A 84 9.17 6.89 8.81
N GLN A 85 10.14 7.51 8.16
CA GLN A 85 9.90 8.69 7.33
C GLN A 85 9.05 8.38 6.09
N ILE A 86 9.32 7.26 5.42
CA ILE A 86 8.50 6.81 4.29
C ILE A 86 7.05 6.60 4.73
N GLU A 87 6.83 5.91 5.85
CA GLU A 87 5.48 5.68 6.39
C GLU A 87 4.77 6.99 6.70
N TYR A 88 5.45 7.93 7.34
CA TYR A 88 4.90 9.25 7.64
C TYR A 88 4.41 9.96 6.38
N TYR A 89 5.24 10.07 5.33
CA TYR A 89 4.84 10.76 4.10
C TYR A 89 3.76 10.02 3.30
N LEU A 90 3.79 8.70 3.28
CA LEU A 90 2.76 7.89 2.63
C LEU A 90 1.40 8.07 3.33
N SER A 91 1.39 8.07 4.66
CA SER A 91 0.16 8.24 5.45
C SER A 91 -0.50 9.60 5.21
N GLN A 92 0.30 10.69 5.04
CA GLN A 92 -0.21 12.02 4.68
C GLN A 92 -0.95 12.04 3.33
N LYS A 93 -0.67 11.08 2.46
CA LYS A 93 -1.31 10.92 1.15
C LYS A 93 -2.35 9.80 1.13
N ASN A 94 -2.74 9.29 2.31
CA ASN A 94 -3.65 8.14 2.47
C ASN A 94 -3.13 6.84 1.82
N TYR A 95 -1.82 6.70 1.64
CA TYR A 95 -1.20 5.44 1.25
C TYR A 95 -0.86 4.59 2.47
N LYS A 96 -0.89 3.28 2.29
CA LYS A 96 -0.42 2.28 3.25
C LYS A 96 0.89 1.68 2.77
N MET A 97 1.79 1.42 3.70
CA MET A 97 3.07 0.79 3.42
C MET A 97 2.99 -0.73 3.63
N LEU A 98 3.51 -1.48 2.66
CA LEU A 98 3.80 -2.91 2.79
C LEU A 98 5.32 -3.07 2.95
N LEU A 99 5.76 -3.23 4.20
CA LEU A 99 7.18 -3.38 4.52
C LEU A 99 7.63 -4.83 4.31
N CYS A 100 8.67 -5.00 3.48
CA CYS A 100 9.26 -6.28 3.11
C CYS A 100 10.74 -6.31 3.53
N ASN A 101 11.10 -7.20 4.44
CA ASN A 101 12.47 -7.41 4.88
C ASN A 101 13.11 -8.55 4.07
N SER A 102 14.00 -8.22 3.14
CA SER A 102 14.66 -9.21 2.26
C SER A 102 15.75 -10.02 2.96
N LYS A 103 16.19 -9.60 4.15
CA LYS A 103 17.28 -10.24 4.89
C LYS A 103 18.57 -10.40 4.07
N ASN A 104 18.85 -9.46 3.17
CA ASN A 104 19.95 -9.54 2.22
C ASN A 104 19.95 -10.81 1.34
N GLN A 105 18.79 -11.42 1.10
CA GLN A 105 18.66 -12.64 0.31
C GLN A 105 17.97 -12.33 -1.02
N MET A 106 18.61 -12.68 -2.12
CA MET A 106 18.11 -12.42 -3.48
C MET A 106 16.78 -13.12 -3.77
N ASP A 107 16.62 -14.36 -3.34
CA ASP A 107 15.38 -15.12 -3.59
C ASP A 107 14.20 -14.55 -2.78
N THR A 108 14.45 -14.11 -1.55
CA THR A 108 13.47 -13.43 -0.72
C THR A 108 13.05 -12.10 -1.34
N GLU A 109 14.00 -11.32 -1.84
CA GLU A 109 13.72 -10.06 -2.53
C GLU A 109 12.86 -10.28 -3.77
N LYS A 110 13.21 -11.26 -4.63
CA LYS A 110 12.41 -11.63 -5.82
C LYS A 110 11.00 -12.07 -5.45
N ALA A 111 10.85 -12.88 -4.39
CA ALA A 111 9.55 -13.33 -3.90
C ALA A 111 8.67 -12.15 -3.47
N TYR A 112 9.25 -11.14 -2.79
CA TYR A 112 8.54 -9.92 -2.43
C TYR A 112 8.16 -9.07 -3.64
N ILE A 113 9.07 -8.90 -4.61
CA ILE A 113 8.76 -8.18 -5.85
C ILE A 113 7.57 -8.84 -6.57
N ASP A 114 7.57 -10.17 -6.69
CA ASP A 114 6.48 -10.91 -7.30
C ASP A 114 5.17 -10.79 -6.51
N MET A 115 5.23 -10.84 -5.19
CA MET A 115 4.08 -10.63 -4.32
C MET A 115 3.48 -9.23 -4.52
N LEU A 116 4.30 -8.19 -4.46
CA LEU A 116 3.87 -6.80 -4.62
C LEU A 116 3.27 -6.55 -6.00
N ARG A 117 3.89 -7.14 -7.05
CA ARG A 117 3.37 -7.08 -8.42
C ARG A 117 2.00 -7.74 -8.56
N ARG A 118 1.82 -8.94 -8.01
CA ARG A 118 0.53 -9.67 -8.03
C ARG A 118 -0.56 -8.94 -7.27
N ASN A 119 -0.21 -8.26 -6.19
CA ASN A 119 -1.14 -7.44 -5.41
C ASN A 119 -1.35 -6.04 -5.99
N GLN A 120 -0.76 -5.74 -7.16
CA GLN A 120 -0.95 -4.50 -7.92
C GLN A 120 -0.72 -3.25 -7.06
N VAL A 121 0.33 -3.24 -6.24
CA VAL A 121 0.70 -2.02 -5.49
C VAL A 121 0.94 -0.86 -6.44
N ASP A 122 0.68 0.36 -5.99
CA ASP A 122 0.77 1.57 -6.81
C ASP A 122 2.21 2.00 -7.07
N GLY A 123 3.16 1.51 -6.27
CA GLY A 123 4.58 1.77 -6.43
C GLY A 123 5.45 0.94 -5.50
N MET A 124 6.75 0.97 -5.74
CA MET A 124 7.76 0.32 -4.89
C MET A 124 8.90 1.27 -4.54
N ILE A 125 9.37 1.18 -3.31
CA ILE A 125 10.60 1.81 -2.83
C ILE A 125 11.56 0.69 -2.45
N VAL A 126 12.78 0.71 -3.00
CA VAL A 126 13.72 -0.40 -2.90
C VAL A 126 15.06 0.07 -2.35
N GLY A 127 15.41 -0.40 -1.16
CA GLY A 127 16.67 -0.12 -0.48
C GLY A 127 17.58 -1.32 -0.33
N THR A 128 17.44 -2.35 -1.18
CA THR A 128 18.19 -3.61 -1.13
C THR A 128 19.15 -3.76 -2.30
N HIS A 129 20.13 -4.65 -2.20
CA HIS A 129 21.26 -4.75 -3.15
C HIS A 129 21.36 -6.07 -3.91
N ASN A 130 20.38 -6.96 -3.80
CA ASN A 130 20.56 -8.35 -4.22
C ASN A 130 19.91 -8.70 -5.57
N ALA A 131 18.79 -8.08 -5.94
CA ALA A 131 18.13 -8.40 -7.20
C ALA A 131 18.83 -7.75 -8.41
N VAL A 132 18.73 -8.40 -9.55
CA VAL A 132 19.29 -7.92 -10.82
C VAL A 132 18.47 -6.73 -11.32
N VAL A 133 19.15 -5.70 -11.84
CA VAL A 133 18.53 -4.48 -12.40
C VAL A 133 17.37 -4.78 -13.37
N GLU A 134 17.51 -5.83 -14.20
CA GLU A 134 16.47 -6.25 -15.14
C GLU A 134 15.14 -6.63 -14.48
N THR A 135 15.16 -7.09 -13.24
CA THR A 135 13.94 -7.44 -12.50
C THR A 135 13.08 -6.21 -12.27
N TYR A 136 13.70 -5.07 -11.96
CA TYR A 136 13.01 -3.82 -11.70
C TYR A 136 12.60 -3.09 -12.98
N SER A 137 13.43 -3.13 -14.03
CA SER A 137 13.15 -2.46 -15.32
C SER A 137 11.92 -3.02 -16.05
N LYS A 138 11.54 -4.26 -15.74
CA LYS A 138 10.33 -4.90 -16.31
C LYS A 138 9.04 -4.59 -15.56
N LEU A 139 9.11 -3.88 -14.44
CA LEU A 139 7.93 -3.53 -13.66
C LEU A 139 7.16 -2.39 -14.34
N LYS A 140 5.84 -2.51 -14.38
CA LYS A 140 4.95 -1.50 -14.98
C LYS A 140 4.54 -0.40 -14.01
N MET A 141 4.85 -0.55 -12.73
CA MET A 141 4.56 0.43 -11.68
C MET A 141 5.79 1.31 -11.42
N PRO A 142 5.62 2.51 -10.86
CA PRO A 142 6.71 3.36 -10.43
C PRO A 142 7.61 2.65 -9.39
N VAL A 143 8.92 2.74 -9.59
CA VAL A 143 9.92 2.22 -8.66
C VAL A 143 10.91 3.33 -8.33
N VAL A 144 11.30 3.44 -7.06
CA VAL A 144 12.33 4.36 -6.58
C VAL A 144 13.40 3.56 -5.82
N GLY A 145 14.66 3.76 -6.15
CA GLY A 145 15.79 3.18 -5.43
C GLY A 145 16.28 4.09 -4.29
N ILE A 146 16.70 3.50 -3.18
CA ILE A 146 17.41 4.20 -2.10
C ILE A 146 18.87 3.77 -2.16
N ASP A 147 19.77 4.74 -2.37
CA ASP A 147 21.22 4.55 -2.47
C ASP A 147 21.65 3.48 -3.49
N ARG A 148 20.79 3.19 -4.47
CA ARG A 148 21.05 2.16 -5.45
C ARG A 148 20.56 2.50 -6.84
N TYR A 149 21.40 2.29 -7.84
CA TYR A 149 21.03 2.29 -9.24
C TYR A 149 20.23 1.01 -9.59
N LEU A 150 19.00 1.17 -10.03
CA LEU A 150 18.08 0.09 -10.41
C LEU A 150 17.77 0.06 -11.91
N GLY A 151 18.37 0.99 -12.70
CA GLY A 151 18.16 1.11 -14.14
C GLY A 151 18.03 2.57 -14.60
N GLU A 152 18.20 2.83 -15.91
CA GLU A 152 18.24 4.19 -16.48
C GLU A 152 16.98 5.04 -16.24
N HIS A 153 15.83 4.38 -16.07
CA HIS A 153 14.53 5.05 -15.92
C HIS A 153 13.99 5.01 -14.49
N ILE A 154 14.79 4.50 -13.52
CA ILE A 154 14.38 4.39 -12.12
C ILE A 154 15.10 5.46 -11.32
N PRO A 155 14.38 6.44 -10.74
CA PRO A 155 14.98 7.46 -9.91
C PRO A 155 15.61 6.85 -8.66
N VAL A 156 16.75 7.41 -8.26
CA VAL A 156 17.48 7.02 -7.05
C VAL A 156 17.52 8.20 -6.11
N VAL A 157 17.13 7.97 -4.87
CA VAL A 157 17.33 8.88 -3.76
C VAL A 157 18.59 8.44 -3.03
N SER A 158 19.61 9.27 -3.02
CA SER A 158 20.86 9.01 -2.31
C SER A 158 20.85 9.70 -0.95
N CYS A 159 21.28 8.97 0.07
CA CYS A 159 21.53 9.53 1.39
C CYS A 159 22.93 10.13 1.40
N ASP A 160 23.04 11.43 1.74
CA ASP A 160 24.32 12.09 1.86
C ASP A 160 25.01 11.66 3.16
N ASN A 161 25.81 10.59 3.08
CA ASN A 161 26.55 10.03 4.21
C ASN A 161 27.78 10.89 4.63
N TYR A 162 27.98 12.05 4.01
CA TYR A 162 29.16 12.89 4.30
C TYR A 162 29.01 13.79 5.53
N ALA A 163 27.83 13.86 6.15
CA ALA A 163 27.61 14.57 7.38
C ALA A 163 27.51 13.61 8.57
N ALA A 164 28.63 13.05 9.01
CA ALA A 164 28.78 12.50 10.36
C ALA A 164 28.81 13.66 11.39
N GLY A 165 27.80 14.49 11.35
CA GLY A 165 27.40 15.51 12.29
C GLY A 165 25.89 15.45 12.40
N PRO A 166 25.19 16.18 13.29
CA PRO A 166 23.77 16.01 13.52
C PRO A 166 23.01 16.05 12.20
N VAL A 167 22.30 14.96 11.91
CA VAL A 167 21.67 14.66 10.64
C VAL A 167 20.68 15.75 10.25
N SER A 168 21.06 16.59 9.29
CA SER A 168 20.12 17.49 8.63
C SER A 168 19.53 16.79 7.41
N TYR A 169 18.30 16.38 7.52
CA TYR A 169 17.53 15.83 6.41
C TYR A 169 17.27 16.90 5.37
N THR A 170 17.93 16.83 4.23
CA THR A 170 17.65 17.70 3.11
C THR A 170 16.82 16.99 2.05
N HIS A 171 15.53 17.34 2.04
CA HIS A 171 14.60 17.42 0.93
C HIS A 171 14.48 16.24 -0.05
N LEU A 172 13.48 15.41 0.20
CA LEU A 172 12.70 14.75 -0.86
C LEU A 172 11.93 15.84 -1.65
N ARG A 173 12.48 16.29 -2.78
CA ARG A 173 11.73 17.04 -3.77
C ARG A 173 11.19 16.05 -4.81
N ALA A 174 9.85 16.01 -4.90
CA ALA A 174 9.11 15.39 -5.99
C ALA A 174 9.37 16.12 -7.32
#